data_feb730c5e9736537760296f7c9d1cd23
#
_entry.id   feb730c5e9736537760296f7c9d1cd23
#
_cell.length_a   1.000
_cell.length_b   1.000
_cell.length_c   1.000
_cell.angle_alpha   90.00
_cell.angle_beta   90.00
_cell.angle_gamma   90.00
#
_symmetry.space_group_name_H-M   'P 1'
#
loop_
_entity.id
_entity.type
_entity.pdbx_description
1 polymer ?
#
loop_
_entity_poly.entity_id
_entity_poly.type
_entity_poly.pdbx_seq_one_letter_code
_entity_poly.pdbx_strand_id
1 'polypeptide(L)'
;MIKIVQGCLLTLFLMLTVSASAQKTFKNPILPGFHPDPSLCRVGEDYYMVTSSFEWFPGLPIFHSKDLVNWEQIGHVLNRPSQLQMKDGLKASWGLWAPTIRYHNGLYYVICTATGCGGNFFVTAKNPEGPYSEPIFIKDAPGIDPSLFFDDDGKVWYCGSINGNDKIPPRSYPAEDRIYVQQLDLATGE
;
A
#
# COMPACT_ATOMS: atom_id res chain seq x y z
N MET A 1 -19.36 -40.05 49.86
CA MET A 1 -20.10 -39.65 48.66
C MET A 1 -20.12 -38.13 48.42
N ILE A 2 -20.43 -37.27 49.37
CA ILE A 2 -20.51 -35.80 49.20
C ILE A 2 -19.20 -35.18 48.71
N LYS A 3 -18.03 -35.57 49.24
CA LYS A 3 -16.72 -35.04 48.84
C LYS A 3 -16.31 -35.39 47.38
N ILE A 4 -16.77 -36.53 46.86
CA ILE A 4 -16.49 -36.97 45.48
C ILE A 4 -17.36 -36.16 44.52
N VAL A 5 -18.61 -35.89 44.85
CA VAL A 5 -19.52 -35.08 44.05
C VAL A 5 -19.05 -33.61 43.98
N GLN A 6 -18.54 -33.05 45.08
CA GLN A 6 -17.95 -31.70 45.09
C GLN A 6 -16.70 -31.61 44.24
N GLY A 7 -15.83 -32.62 44.28
CA GLY A 7 -14.64 -32.68 43.43
C GLY A 7 -14.96 -32.73 41.93
N CYS A 8 -15.94 -33.54 41.53
CA CYS A 8 -16.41 -33.65 40.15
C CYS A 8 -17.08 -32.35 39.65
N LEU A 9 -17.87 -31.67 40.49
CA LEU A 9 -18.46 -30.37 40.14
C LEU A 9 -17.40 -29.28 39.94
N LEU A 10 -16.37 -29.24 40.78
CA LEU A 10 -15.28 -28.26 40.69
C LEU A 10 -14.45 -28.46 39.39
N THR A 11 -14.17 -29.72 39.04
CA THR A 11 -13.43 -30.05 37.79
C THR A 11 -14.25 -29.74 36.57
N LEU A 12 -15.55 -29.99 36.57
CA LEU A 12 -16.45 -29.64 35.47
C LEU A 12 -16.57 -28.12 35.29
N PHE A 13 -16.60 -27.36 36.38
CA PHE A 13 -16.62 -25.89 36.33
C PHE A 13 -15.29 -25.31 35.81
N LEU A 14 -14.14 -25.92 36.17
CA LEU A 14 -12.83 -25.51 35.65
C LEU A 14 -12.70 -25.82 34.15
N MET A 15 -13.25 -26.93 33.66
CA MET A 15 -13.24 -27.27 32.23
C MET A 15 -14.13 -26.34 31.38
N LEU A 16 -15.20 -25.82 31.94
CA LEU A 16 -16.09 -24.88 31.24
C LEU A 16 -15.49 -23.48 31.09
N THR A 17 -14.53 -23.09 31.93
CA THR A 17 -13.88 -21.78 31.84
C THR A 17 -12.77 -21.71 30.79
N VAL A 18 -12.26 -22.86 30.28
CA VAL A 18 -11.17 -22.92 29.30
C VAL A 18 -11.70 -22.79 27.86
N SER A 19 -12.99 -22.88 27.62
CA SER A 19 -13.56 -22.98 26.26
C SER A 19 -14.16 -21.68 25.70
N ALA A 20 -14.11 -20.57 26.41
CA ALA A 20 -14.64 -19.31 25.91
C ALA A 20 -13.56 -18.46 25.23
N SER A 21 -12.86 -19.04 24.26
CA SER A 21 -12.16 -18.23 23.26
C SER A 21 -13.22 -17.66 22.34
N ALA A 22 -13.75 -16.48 22.67
CA ALA A 22 -14.71 -15.79 21.81
C ALA A 22 -14.06 -15.58 20.45
N GLN A 23 -14.55 -16.27 19.44
CA GLN A 23 -14.12 -16.07 18.07
C GLN A 23 -14.37 -14.60 17.71
N LYS A 24 -13.28 -13.84 17.52
CA LYS A 24 -13.39 -12.46 17.05
C LYS A 24 -13.97 -12.49 15.63
N THR A 25 -15.13 -11.92 15.45
CA THR A 25 -15.76 -11.77 14.14
C THR A 25 -15.76 -10.31 13.73
N PHE A 26 -15.72 -10.05 12.43
CA PHE A 26 -15.89 -8.73 11.86
C PHE A 26 -16.85 -8.78 10.67
N LYS A 27 -17.40 -7.64 10.30
CA LYS A 27 -18.34 -7.50 9.19
C LYS A 27 -17.62 -7.01 7.95
N ASN A 28 -17.83 -7.65 6.81
CA ASN A 28 -17.39 -7.16 5.51
C ASN A 28 -18.45 -6.25 4.86
N PRO A 29 -18.01 -5.22 4.09
CA PRO A 29 -16.64 -4.77 3.93
C PRO A 29 -16.12 -4.08 5.20
N ILE A 30 -14.82 -4.32 5.53
CA ILE A 30 -14.17 -3.69 6.70
C ILE A 30 -13.96 -2.18 6.50
N LEU A 31 -13.82 -1.74 5.25
CA LEU A 31 -13.75 -0.34 4.84
C LEU A 31 -14.74 -0.14 3.68
N PRO A 32 -15.96 0.32 3.94
CA PRO A 32 -16.94 0.56 2.89
C PRO A 32 -16.59 1.81 2.09
N GLY A 33 -16.86 1.77 0.78
CA GLY A 33 -16.60 2.88 -0.13
C GLY A 33 -15.75 2.48 -1.32
N PHE A 34 -15.18 3.48 -2.00
CA PHE A 34 -14.32 3.30 -3.16
C PHE A 34 -12.85 3.41 -2.74
N HIS A 35 -12.21 2.27 -2.51
CA HIS A 35 -10.82 2.16 -2.05
C HIS A 35 -10.07 1.13 -2.90
N PRO A 36 -9.81 1.45 -4.19
CA PRO A 36 -9.19 0.51 -5.13
C PRO A 36 -7.69 0.37 -4.88
N ASP A 37 -7.16 -0.77 -5.31
CA ASP A 37 -5.72 -1.07 -5.36
C ASP A 37 -5.01 -0.86 -4.01
N PRO A 38 -5.50 -1.44 -2.90
CA PRO A 38 -4.91 -1.19 -1.59
C PRO A 38 -3.51 -1.81 -1.47
N SER A 39 -2.57 -1.02 -0.96
CA SER A 39 -1.24 -1.49 -0.55
C SER A 39 -1.02 -1.20 0.92
N LEU A 40 -0.44 -2.18 1.64
CA LEU A 40 -0.23 -2.10 3.08
C LEU A 40 1.25 -2.21 3.44
N CYS A 41 1.64 -1.50 4.51
CA CYS A 41 2.85 -1.80 5.26
C CYS A 41 2.57 -1.86 6.76
N ARG A 42 3.42 -2.60 7.48
CA ARG A 42 3.37 -2.71 8.93
C ARG A 42 4.60 -2.05 9.55
N VAL A 43 4.39 -1.24 10.59
CA VAL A 43 5.47 -0.62 11.36
C VAL A 43 5.18 -0.85 12.85
N GLY A 44 5.93 -1.75 13.47
CA GLY A 44 5.62 -2.18 14.85
C GLY A 44 4.26 -2.86 14.94
N GLU A 45 3.33 -2.26 15.69
CA GLU A 45 1.96 -2.74 15.85
C GLU A 45 0.94 -1.99 14.98
N ASP A 46 1.41 -1.07 14.16
CA ASP A 46 0.59 -0.21 13.33
C ASP A 46 0.60 -0.68 11.87
N TYR A 47 -0.55 -0.58 11.22
CA TYR A 47 -0.74 -0.89 9.80
C TYR A 47 -1.15 0.37 9.06
N TYR A 48 -0.52 0.62 7.93
CA TYR A 48 -0.80 1.75 7.06
C TYR A 48 -1.17 1.26 5.68
N MET A 49 -2.21 1.85 5.11
CA MET A 49 -2.72 1.48 3.80
C MET A 49 -2.89 2.73 2.94
N VAL A 50 -2.49 2.62 1.68
CA VAL A 50 -2.74 3.62 0.63
C VAL A 50 -3.58 3.01 -0.47
N THR A 51 -4.39 3.83 -1.16
CA THR A 51 -5.22 3.39 -2.28
C THR A 51 -5.12 4.35 -3.46
N SER A 52 -5.50 3.87 -4.65
CA SER A 52 -5.61 4.73 -5.84
C SER A 52 -6.64 5.84 -5.64
N SER A 53 -6.42 6.96 -6.32
CA SER A 53 -7.38 8.07 -6.33
C SER A 53 -7.67 8.60 -7.74
N PHE A 54 -7.02 8.05 -8.77
CA PHE A 54 -7.19 8.43 -10.17
C PHE A 54 -7.09 9.95 -10.38
N GLU A 55 -8.09 10.57 -10.97
CA GLU A 55 -8.17 12.01 -11.21
C GLU A 55 -8.53 12.85 -9.97
N TRP A 56 -8.84 12.22 -8.84
CA TRP A 56 -9.26 12.92 -7.63
C TRP A 56 -8.08 13.45 -6.82
N PHE A 57 -8.21 14.71 -6.38
CA PHE A 57 -7.23 15.38 -5.53
C PHE A 57 -7.93 16.00 -4.29
N PRO A 58 -7.36 15.92 -3.08
CA PRO A 58 -6.05 15.38 -2.69
C PRO A 58 -5.91 13.89 -3.02
N GLY A 59 -4.70 13.50 -3.45
CA GLY A 59 -4.42 12.19 -4.02
C GLY A 59 -3.87 11.17 -3.05
N LEU A 60 -4.13 9.89 -3.34
CA LEU A 60 -3.65 8.74 -2.58
C LEU A 60 -4.02 8.84 -1.09
N PRO A 61 -5.28 8.59 -0.72
CA PRO A 61 -5.69 8.57 0.68
C PRO A 61 -4.88 7.54 1.45
N ILE A 62 -4.49 7.90 2.67
CA ILE A 62 -3.76 7.03 3.59
C ILE A 62 -4.57 6.75 4.83
N PHE A 63 -4.58 5.48 5.24
CA PHE A 63 -5.35 4.95 6.35
C PHE A 63 -4.42 4.31 7.37
N HIS A 64 -4.86 4.30 8.63
CA HIS A 64 -4.20 3.65 9.75
C HIS A 64 -5.12 2.63 10.40
N SER A 65 -4.55 1.52 10.87
CA SER A 65 -5.22 0.53 11.70
C SER A 65 -4.23 -0.15 12.66
N LYS A 66 -4.75 -0.64 13.79
CA LYS A 66 -4.01 -1.51 14.72
C LYS A 66 -4.39 -2.99 14.62
N ASP A 67 -5.45 -3.31 13.88
CA ASP A 67 -6.04 -4.65 13.87
C ASP A 67 -6.46 -5.15 12.49
N LEU A 68 -6.20 -4.37 11.42
CA LEU A 68 -6.58 -4.65 10.03
C LEU A 68 -8.10 -4.67 9.79
N VAL A 69 -8.90 -4.34 10.78
CA VAL A 69 -10.36 -4.33 10.72
C VAL A 69 -10.92 -2.92 10.85
N ASN A 70 -10.42 -2.18 11.83
CA ASN A 70 -10.84 -0.81 12.10
C ASN A 70 -9.84 0.14 11.46
N TRP A 71 -10.26 0.84 10.40
CA TRP A 71 -9.43 1.74 9.61
C TRP A 71 -9.89 3.18 9.79
N GLU A 72 -8.95 4.09 10.00
CA GLU A 72 -9.15 5.52 10.05
C GLU A 72 -8.32 6.18 8.93
N GLN A 73 -8.96 7.07 8.14
CA GLN A 73 -8.22 7.87 7.18
C GLN A 73 -7.47 8.98 7.91
N ILE A 74 -6.15 8.96 7.84
CA ILE A 74 -5.27 9.91 8.54
C ILE A 74 -4.78 11.05 7.64
N GLY A 75 -5.03 11.01 6.34
CA GLY A 75 -4.63 12.06 5.40
C GLY A 75 -4.59 11.61 3.96
N HIS A 76 -3.76 12.31 3.20
CA HIS A 76 -3.45 12.02 1.79
C HIS A 76 -1.94 12.18 1.56
N VAL A 77 -1.39 11.31 0.75
CA VAL A 77 0.04 11.33 0.37
C VAL A 77 0.36 12.58 -0.45
N LEU A 78 -0.52 12.92 -1.41
CA LEU A 78 -0.39 14.11 -2.24
C LEU A 78 -1.50 15.10 -1.87
N ASN A 79 -1.13 16.20 -1.23
CA ASN A 79 -2.08 17.21 -0.76
C ASN A 79 -1.69 18.66 -1.14
N ARG A 80 -0.61 18.83 -1.88
CA ARG A 80 -0.14 20.14 -2.37
C ARG A 80 -0.11 20.18 -3.90
N PRO A 81 -0.60 21.23 -4.55
CA PRO A 81 -0.54 21.38 -6.01
C PRO A 81 0.88 21.32 -6.60
N SER A 82 1.91 21.63 -5.80
CA SER A 82 3.32 21.50 -6.22
C SER A 82 3.73 20.06 -6.47
N GLN A 83 3.16 19.10 -5.73
CA GLN A 83 3.57 17.70 -5.83
C GLN A 83 3.12 17.04 -7.14
N LEU A 84 1.94 17.37 -7.63
CA LEU A 84 1.46 16.86 -8.90
C LEU A 84 0.41 17.80 -9.48
N GLN A 85 0.69 18.29 -10.69
CA GLN A 85 -0.29 19.04 -11.46
C GLN A 85 -1.11 18.07 -12.33
N MET A 86 -2.35 17.87 -11.93
CA MET A 86 -3.31 17.14 -12.76
C MET A 86 -3.58 17.97 -14.02
N LYS A 87 -3.40 17.37 -15.19
CA LYS A 87 -3.60 18.06 -16.47
C LYS A 87 -5.09 18.32 -16.74
N ASP A 88 -5.41 19.51 -17.24
CA ASP A 88 -6.74 19.78 -17.77
C ASP A 88 -7.12 18.80 -18.87
N GLY A 89 -8.37 18.30 -18.83
CA GLY A 89 -8.85 17.34 -19.81
C GLY A 89 -8.32 15.91 -19.62
N LEU A 90 -7.78 15.60 -18.43
CA LEU A 90 -7.41 14.23 -18.08
C LEU A 90 -8.62 13.29 -18.29
N LYS A 91 -8.40 12.15 -18.92
CA LYS A 91 -9.47 11.16 -19.11
C LYS A 91 -9.93 10.62 -17.76
N ALA A 92 -11.22 10.30 -17.66
CA ALA A 92 -11.75 9.61 -16.49
C ALA A 92 -10.94 8.34 -16.18
N SER A 93 -10.69 8.11 -14.90
CA SER A 93 -9.87 7.01 -14.38
C SER A 93 -8.37 7.09 -14.76
N TRP A 94 -7.90 8.21 -15.28
CA TRP A 94 -6.47 8.50 -15.40
C TRP A 94 -5.96 9.23 -14.15
N GLY A 95 -4.67 9.48 -14.05
CA GLY A 95 -4.04 10.12 -12.90
C GLY A 95 -3.34 9.12 -11.99
N LEU A 96 -3.70 9.07 -10.71
CA LEU A 96 -2.99 8.32 -9.67
C LEU A 96 -3.52 6.87 -9.57
N TRP A 97 -2.82 5.97 -10.23
CA TRP A 97 -3.14 4.54 -10.28
C TRP A 97 -2.58 3.80 -9.04
N ALA A 98 -2.50 2.48 -9.09
CA ALA A 98 -2.13 1.63 -7.96
C ALA A 98 -0.84 2.08 -7.25
N PRO A 99 -0.93 2.57 -6.02
CA PRO A 99 0.24 2.93 -5.23
C PRO A 99 0.79 1.71 -4.49
N THR A 100 2.06 1.80 -4.09
CA THR A 100 2.64 0.88 -3.11
C THR A 100 3.29 1.67 -1.98
N ILE A 101 3.03 1.27 -0.73
CA ILE A 101 3.66 1.84 0.46
C ILE A 101 4.71 0.88 1.04
N ARG A 102 5.87 1.42 1.43
CA ARG A 102 6.94 0.71 2.15
C ARG A 102 7.47 1.58 3.28
N TYR A 103 7.96 0.93 4.33
CA TYR A 103 8.70 1.59 5.40
C TYR A 103 10.11 1.05 5.45
N HIS A 104 11.11 1.94 5.36
CA HIS A 104 12.51 1.57 5.40
C HIS A 104 13.34 2.70 6.03
N ASN A 105 14.24 2.34 6.96
CA ASN A 105 15.17 3.27 7.62
C ASN A 105 14.52 4.55 8.15
N GLY A 106 13.36 4.42 8.83
CA GLY A 106 12.67 5.55 9.45
C GLY A 106 11.86 6.42 8.50
N LEU A 107 11.69 6.01 7.23
CA LEU A 107 10.92 6.73 6.22
C LEU A 107 9.81 5.84 5.62
N TYR A 108 8.67 6.45 5.40
CA TYR A 108 7.63 5.91 4.54
C TYR A 108 7.92 6.31 3.10
N TYR A 109 7.86 5.36 2.20
CA TYR A 109 7.97 5.52 0.75
C TYR A 109 6.64 5.17 0.12
N VAL A 110 6.08 6.06 -0.65
CA VAL A 110 4.91 5.78 -1.48
C VAL A 110 5.29 5.98 -2.93
N ILE A 111 5.19 4.91 -3.72
CA ILE A 111 5.47 4.92 -5.16
C ILE A 111 4.16 4.71 -5.91
N CYS A 112 3.97 5.40 -7.03
CA CYS A 112 2.73 5.38 -7.79
C CYS A 112 3.00 5.70 -9.27
N THR A 113 2.07 5.28 -10.14
CA THR A 113 2.02 5.71 -11.54
C THR A 113 1.05 6.88 -11.68
N ALA A 114 1.54 8.04 -12.15
CA ALA A 114 0.70 9.19 -12.54
C ALA A 114 0.41 9.15 -14.05
N THR A 115 -0.61 8.38 -14.43
CA THR A 115 -0.99 8.18 -15.84
C THR A 115 -1.44 9.49 -16.49
N GLY A 116 -0.75 9.87 -17.58
CA GLY A 116 -0.97 11.15 -18.25
C GLY A 116 -0.35 12.36 -17.55
N CYS A 117 0.29 12.18 -16.38
CA CYS A 117 0.83 13.26 -15.53
C CYS A 117 2.32 13.08 -15.14
N GLY A 118 3.09 12.27 -15.86
CA GLY A 118 4.54 12.16 -15.65
C GLY A 118 5.07 10.73 -15.52
N GLY A 119 4.22 9.74 -15.28
CA GLY A 119 4.63 8.35 -15.15
C GLY A 119 4.93 7.92 -13.71
N ASN A 120 5.88 7.02 -13.53
CA ASN A 120 6.20 6.46 -12.22
C ASN A 120 7.02 7.45 -11.39
N PHE A 121 6.63 7.62 -10.13
CA PHE A 121 7.30 8.50 -9.17
C PHE A 121 7.18 7.94 -7.76
N PHE A 122 8.01 8.41 -6.85
CA PHE A 122 7.83 8.17 -5.42
C PHE A 122 7.98 9.45 -4.61
N VAL A 123 7.39 9.43 -3.42
CA VAL A 123 7.50 10.46 -2.38
C VAL A 123 7.83 9.82 -1.04
N THR A 124 8.40 10.60 -0.13
CA THR A 124 8.81 10.12 1.20
C THR A 124 8.29 10.98 2.32
N ALA A 125 8.07 10.39 3.51
CA ALA A 125 7.74 11.11 4.73
C ALA A 125 8.31 10.39 5.96
N LYS A 126 8.57 11.16 7.03
CA LYS A 126 8.94 10.60 8.35
C LYS A 126 7.73 10.09 9.10
N ASN A 127 6.60 10.77 8.95
CA ASN A 127 5.33 10.41 9.57
C ASN A 127 4.37 9.89 8.51
N PRO A 128 3.52 8.90 8.80
CA PRO A 128 2.62 8.33 7.82
C PRO A 128 1.58 9.33 7.29
N GLU A 129 1.12 10.26 8.13
CA GLU A 129 0.23 11.37 7.72
C GLU A 129 0.95 12.48 6.93
N GLY A 130 2.27 12.39 6.80
CA GLY A 130 3.09 13.37 6.09
C GLY A 130 3.71 14.45 6.99
N PRO A 131 4.10 15.63 6.42
CA PRO A 131 4.03 15.94 5.00
C PRO A 131 4.98 15.07 4.15
N TYR A 132 4.50 14.62 3.01
CA TYR A 132 5.33 13.90 2.03
C TYR A 132 6.17 14.89 1.21
N SER A 133 7.31 14.41 0.71
CA SER A 133 8.23 15.18 -0.14
C SER A 133 7.59 15.61 -1.47
N GLU A 134 8.28 16.45 -2.22
CA GLU A 134 8.03 16.59 -3.66
C GLU A 134 8.35 15.27 -4.37
N PRO A 135 7.67 14.93 -5.49
CA PRO A 135 7.88 13.68 -6.21
C PRO A 135 9.27 13.59 -6.84
N ILE A 136 9.86 12.42 -6.74
CA ILE A 136 11.02 12.04 -7.57
C ILE A 136 10.48 11.10 -8.64
N PHE A 137 10.47 11.58 -9.90
CA PHE A 137 10.06 10.75 -11.04
C PHE A 137 11.17 9.77 -11.39
N ILE A 138 10.80 8.52 -11.64
CA ILE A 138 11.75 7.46 -11.96
C ILE A 138 12.00 7.48 -13.47
N LYS A 139 13.25 7.72 -13.82
CA LYS A 139 13.67 7.82 -15.21
C LYS A 139 13.61 6.44 -15.88
N ASP A 140 13.14 6.46 -17.11
CA ASP A 140 13.07 5.26 -17.97
C ASP A 140 12.35 4.04 -17.32
N ALA A 141 11.55 4.27 -16.28
CA ALA A 141 10.76 3.23 -15.64
C ALA A 141 9.48 2.96 -16.44
N PRO A 142 9.42 1.87 -17.20
CA PRO A 142 8.24 1.54 -17.99
C PRO A 142 7.13 0.97 -17.11
N GLY A 143 5.90 0.96 -17.66
CA GLY A 143 4.79 0.21 -17.09
C GLY A 143 4.06 0.93 -15.97
N ILE A 144 3.34 0.14 -15.20
CA ILE A 144 2.40 0.57 -14.16
C ILE A 144 2.56 -0.30 -12.91
N ASP A 145 1.78 -0.01 -11.86
CA ASP A 145 1.71 -0.77 -10.61
C ASP A 145 3.08 -0.95 -9.96
N PRO A 146 3.78 0.17 -9.68
CA PRO A 146 5.16 0.14 -9.23
C PRO A 146 5.29 -0.30 -7.79
N SER A 147 6.41 -0.94 -7.47
CA SER A 147 6.80 -1.30 -6.11
C SER A 147 8.28 -1.05 -5.89
N LEU A 148 8.66 -0.78 -4.63
CA LEU A 148 10.04 -0.71 -4.19
C LEU A 148 10.39 -1.94 -3.36
N PHE A 149 11.60 -2.47 -3.58
CA PHE A 149 12.22 -3.48 -2.75
C PHE A 149 13.57 -2.96 -2.24
N PHE A 150 13.75 -3.02 -0.93
CA PHE A 150 14.99 -2.65 -0.24
C PHE A 150 15.73 -3.93 0.10
N ASP A 151 16.86 -4.14 -0.53
CA ASP A 151 17.66 -5.34 -0.38
C ASP A 151 18.58 -5.25 0.84
N ASP A 152 18.98 -6.39 1.38
CA ASP A 152 19.88 -6.49 2.55
C ASP A 152 21.29 -5.97 2.26
N ASP A 153 21.70 -5.93 0.98
CA ASP A 153 22.99 -5.36 0.53
C ASP A 153 22.94 -3.82 0.36
N GLY A 154 21.81 -3.20 0.70
CA GLY A 154 21.59 -1.75 0.63
C GLY A 154 21.16 -1.23 -0.74
N LYS A 155 20.98 -2.11 -1.72
CA LYS A 155 20.40 -1.72 -3.02
C LYS A 155 18.90 -1.53 -2.91
N VAL A 156 18.39 -0.67 -3.76
CA VAL A 156 16.96 -0.48 -3.95
C VAL A 156 16.57 -0.87 -5.36
N TRP A 157 15.47 -1.57 -5.46
CA TRP A 157 14.95 -2.08 -6.73
C TRP A 157 13.55 -1.52 -6.98
N TYR A 158 13.36 -0.99 -8.18
CA TYR A 158 12.05 -0.71 -8.75
C TYR A 158 11.53 -1.98 -9.41
N CYS A 159 10.25 -2.25 -9.24
CA CYS A 159 9.52 -3.31 -9.93
C CYS A 159 8.20 -2.75 -10.44
N GLY A 160 7.85 -3.07 -11.68
CA GLY A 160 6.58 -2.66 -12.29
C GLY A 160 6.08 -3.67 -13.32
N SER A 161 4.81 -3.54 -13.69
CA SER A 161 4.18 -4.36 -14.73
C SER A 161 4.24 -3.66 -16.07
N ILE A 162 4.89 -4.25 -17.06
CA ILE A 162 4.94 -3.77 -18.44
C ILE A 162 3.81 -4.44 -19.21
N ASN A 163 2.84 -3.64 -19.65
CA ASN A 163 1.82 -4.16 -20.54
C ASN A 163 2.32 -4.16 -22.00
N GLY A 164 1.63 -4.94 -22.80
CA GLY A 164 2.02 -5.19 -24.16
C GLY A 164 2.08 -3.99 -25.12
N ASN A 165 1.81 -2.76 -24.69
CA ASN A 165 1.95 -1.54 -25.48
C ASN A 165 3.28 -0.82 -25.24
N ASP A 166 4.05 -1.22 -24.22
CA ASP A 166 5.36 -0.68 -23.96
C ASP A 166 6.38 -1.19 -24.99
N LYS A 167 7.25 -0.30 -25.43
CA LYS A 167 8.20 -0.59 -26.54
C LYS A 167 9.45 -1.35 -26.08
N ILE A 168 9.61 -1.65 -24.81
CA ILE A 168 10.84 -2.18 -24.23
C ILE A 168 10.56 -3.42 -23.38
N PRO A 169 11.31 -4.48 -23.58
CA PRO A 169 12.00 -4.93 -24.80
C PRO A 169 11.01 -5.44 -25.86
N PRO A 170 11.43 -5.74 -27.10
CA PRO A 170 10.53 -6.29 -28.11
C PRO A 170 9.77 -7.51 -27.62
N ARG A 171 8.49 -7.58 -27.91
CA ARG A 171 7.65 -8.72 -27.51
C ARG A 171 8.05 -9.99 -28.22
N SER A 172 7.95 -11.12 -27.51
CA SER A 172 8.07 -12.44 -28.11
C SER A 172 6.78 -12.89 -28.79
N TYR A 173 5.63 -12.37 -28.31
CA TYR A 173 4.29 -12.63 -28.87
C TYR A 173 3.34 -11.45 -28.58
N PRO A 174 2.22 -11.30 -29.32
CA PRO A 174 1.21 -10.29 -29.05
C PRO A 174 0.64 -10.41 -27.62
N ALA A 175 0.35 -9.28 -26.99
CA ALA A 175 -0.20 -9.20 -25.62
C ALA A 175 0.66 -9.82 -24.51
N GLU A 176 1.98 -9.90 -24.72
CA GLU A 176 2.92 -10.31 -23.68
C GLU A 176 3.01 -9.23 -22.60
N ASP A 177 2.58 -9.58 -21.38
CA ASP A 177 2.78 -8.78 -20.17
C ASP A 177 3.98 -9.31 -19.39
N ARG A 178 4.77 -8.42 -18.81
CA ARG A 178 6.03 -8.77 -18.11
C ARG A 178 6.17 -8.01 -16.82
N ILE A 179 6.94 -8.56 -15.91
CA ILE A 179 7.46 -7.83 -14.77
C ILE A 179 8.81 -7.25 -15.16
N TYR A 180 8.96 -5.96 -14.94
CA TYR A 180 10.20 -5.22 -15.14
C TYR A 180 10.83 -4.91 -13.80
N VAL A 181 12.15 -5.09 -13.70
CA VAL A 181 12.93 -4.80 -12.49
C VAL A 181 14.17 -4.03 -12.89
N GLN A 182 14.47 -2.94 -12.19
CA GLN A 182 15.70 -2.18 -12.31
C GLN A 182 16.22 -1.75 -10.94
N GLN A 183 17.53 -1.61 -10.81
CA GLN A 183 18.11 -0.95 -9.65
C GLN A 183 17.78 0.54 -9.69
N LEU A 184 17.49 1.13 -8.53
CA LEU A 184 17.04 2.51 -8.40
C LEU A 184 17.94 3.28 -7.44
N ASP A 185 18.42 4.43 -7.88
CA ASP A 185 18.99 5.45 -7.00
C ASP A 185 17.88 6.35 -6.46
N LEU A 186 17.65 6.30 -5.14
CA LEU A 186 16.61 7.09 -4.49
C LEU A 186 16.87 8.60 -4.48
N ALA A 187 18.11 9.04 -4.69
CA ALA A 187 18.43 10.45 -4.71
C ALA A 187 18.09 11.13 -6.04
N THR A 188 18.18 10.37 -7.13
CA THR A 188 18.04 10.89 -8.50
C THR A 188 16.82 10.35 -9.25
N GLY A 189 16.31 9.18 -8.86
CA GLY A 189 15.28 8.46 -9.60
C GLY A 189 15.84 7.67 -10.81
N GLU A 190 17.17 7.48 -10.91
CA GLU A 190 17.86 6.78 -12.00
C GLU A 190 18.11 5.30 -11.69
#